data_8025b9e037a6ddf80cdb60a42b8104c4
#
_entry.id   8025b9e037a6ddf80cdb60a42b8104c4
#
_cell.length_a   1.000
_cell.length_b   1.000
_cell.length_c   1.000
_cell.angle_alpha   90.00
_cell.angle_beta   90.00
_cell.angle_gamma   90.00
#
_symmetry.space_group_name_H-M   'P 1'
#
loop_
_entity.id
_entity.type
_entity.pdbx_description
1 polymer ?
#
loop_
_entity_poly.entity_id
_entity_poly.type
_entity_poly.pdbx_seq_one_letter_code
_entity_poly.pdbx_strand_id
1 'polypeptide(L)'
;QIPISILFGYFIDLTMLLFSFVNPTAYIAKLIYLLIGCVILGFGVYMEVLADVAMLPGESFVRAIVQTWHREFGSTKVCFDVSMAVIAAALSFILAHRLDGVREGTVIAALLVGFLARQFGRLLAFVKPMLFPEDYKTSEEKVDQTTPASNNSDYVSVITIGRQYGSGGSELGQILADKLGYAFYDKEIIEMTAGTTGYSSNYVGEHQESLTNSLIYDLVNHMYTFPETESPKDKIFDAQSKVIKEIAEKGHCVIVGRCADQILKDRTDCLNIFLHAPLKNRIKRVMGKKNLTEKDAKQLILREERRRADNYHYYTRQIWGASANYHLSLDTSLGYDYVLDVIMQTAKKMK
;
A
#
# COMPACT_ATOMS: atom_id res chain seq x y z
N GLN A 1 0.95 -8.95 28.48
CA GLN A 1 1.89 -7.80 28.41
C GLN A 1 2.42 -7.37 29.78
N ILE A 2 1.63 -7.39 30.86
CA ILE A 2 2.07 -6.97 32.20
C ILE A 2 3.37 -7.70 32.66
N PRO A 3 3.50 -9.04 32.55
CA PRO A 3 4.74 -9.73 32.88
C PRO A 3 5.95 -9.28 32.04
N ILE A 4 5.73 -9.01 30.76
CA ILE A 4 6.80 -8.55 29.84
C ILE A 4 7.26 -7.16 30.21
N SER A 5 6.35 -6.25 30.58
CA SER A 5 6.69 -4.90 31.04
C SER A 5 7.51 -4.91 32.32
N ILE A 6 7.17 -5.78 33.28
CA ILE A 6 7.90 -5.94 34.52
C ILE A 6 9.31 -6.49 34.24
N LEU A 7 9.39 -7.53 33.39
CA LEU A 7 10.68 -8.11 32.99
C LEU A 7 11.57 -7.09 32.28
N PHE A 8 10.98 -6.28 31.38
CA PHE A 8 11.67 -5.20 30.67
C PHE A 8 12.22 -4.14 31.63
N GLY A 9 11.43 -3.77 32.67
CA GLY A 9 11.91 -2.88 33.74
C GLY A 9 13.13 -3.43 34.45
N TYR A 10 13.09 -4.70 34.86
CA TYR A 10 14.26 -5.35 35.47
C TYR A 10 15.50 -5.41 34.57
N PHE A 11 15.31 -5.62 33.26
CA PHE A 11 16.43 -5.57 32.31
C PHE A 11 17.01 -4.17 32.16
N ILE A 12 16.20 -3.13 32.24
CA ILE A 12 16.68 -1.74 32.23
C ILE A 12 17.52 -1.49 33.50
N ASP A 13 17.02 -1.85 34.69
CA ASP A 13 17.73 -1.66 35.93
C ASP A 13 19.04 -2.45 35.96
N LEU A 14 19.02 -3.69 35.47
CA LEU A 14 20.22 -4.53 35.36
C LEU A 14 21.26 -3.91 34.40
N THR A 15 20.83 -3.41 33.24
CA THR A 15 21.75 -2.75 32.31
C THR A 15 22.31 -1.45 32.87
N MET A 16 21.52 -0.66 33.58
CA MET A 16 21.98 0.55 34.24
C MET A 16 23.02 0.23 35.33
N LEU A 17 22.82 -0.85 36.11
CA LEU A 17 23.77 -1.32 37.08
C LEU A 17 25.08 -1.78 36.41
N LEU A 18 24.98 -2.58 35.35
CA LEU A 18 26.12 -3.14 34.61
C LEU A 18 26.99 -2.04 33.98
N PHE A 19 26.35 -0.97 33.45
CA PHE A 19 27.03 0.15 32.81
C PHE A 19 27.21 1.38 33.71
N SER A 20 27.05 1.24 35.03
CA SER A 20 27.21 2.32 36.00
C SER A 20 28.60 2.97 35.99
N PHE A 21 29.63 2.25 35.50
CA PHE A 21 30.98 2.77 35.32
C PHE A 21 31.14 3.73 34.14
N VAL A 22 30.17 3.76 33.23
CA VAL A 22 30.16 4.64 32.05
C VAL A 22 29.59 6.01 32.44
N ASN A 23 30.46 6.95 32.80
CA ASN A 23 30.04 8.30 33.15
C ASN A 23 30.80 9.35 32.29
N PRO A 24 30.39 9.60 31.05
CA PRO A 24 31.08 10.53 30.19
C PRO A 24 30.90 11.97 30.68
N THR A 25 31.99 12.68 30.92
CA THR A 25 31.98 14.08 31.33
C THR A 25 31.97 15.04 30.12
N ALA A 26 32.69 14.69 29.05
CA ALA A 26 32.77 15.49 27.85
C ALA A 26 31.50 15.36 26.96
N TYR A 27 31.05 16.48 26.42
CA TYR A 27 29.86 16.52 25.55
C TYR A 27 29.98 15.60 24.33
N ILE A 28 31.17 15.59 23.70
CA ILE A 28 31.45 14.72 22.52
C ILE A 28 31.34 13.24 22.91
N ALA A 29 31.84 12.85 24.09
CA ALA A 29 31.70 11.49 24.57
C ALA A 29 30.23 11.12 24.82
N LYS A 30 29.41 12.02 25.37
CA LYS A 30 27.95 11.81 25.52
C LYS A 30 27.27 11.57 24.19
N LEU A 31 27.63 12.33 23.14
CA LEU A 31 27.10 12.18 21.80
C LEU A 31 27.48 10.83 21.17
N ILE A 32 28.74 10.38 21.36
CA ILE A 32 29.20 9.08 20.87
C ILE A 32 28.44 7.94 21.55
N TYR A 33 28.29 7.99 22.87
CA TYR A 33 27.51 6.98 23.60
C TYR A 33 26.03 6.98 23.19
N LEU A 34 25.44 8.15 22.92
CA LEU A 34 24.09 8.28 22.38
C LEU A 34 23.97 7.56 21.04
N LEU A 35 24.92 7.79 20.12
CA LEU A 35 24.90 7.14 18.81
C LEU A 35 25.03 5.62 18.91
N ILE A 36 25.94 5.13 19.75
CA ILE A 36 26.09 3.69 20.03
C ILE A 36 24.78 3.12 20.59
N GLY A 37 24.17 3.81 21.56
CA GLY A 37 22.88 3.40 22.13
C GLY A 37 21.75 3.36 21.08
N CYS A 38 21.72 4.32 20.16
CA CYS A 38 20.76 4.32 19.04
C CYS A 38 20.95 3.13 18.10
N VAL A 39 22.20 2.73 17.83
CA VAL A 39 22.52 1.55 17.01
C VAL A 39 22.00 0.27 17.66
N ILE A 40 22.32 0.08 18.96
CA ILE A 40 21.90 -1.10 19.72
C ILE A 40 20.36 -1.15 19.82
N LEU A 41 19.72 -0.01 20.13
CA LEU A 41 18.27 0.08 20.24
C LEU A 41 17.61 -0.17 18.88
N GLY A 42 18.14 0.40 17.79
CA GLY A 42 17.63 0.17 16.44
C GLY A 42 17.70 -1.30 16.02
N PHE A 43 18.77 -2.00 16.39
CA PHE A 43 18.87 -3.45 16.19
C PHE A 43 17.86 -4.23 17.04
N GLY A 44 17.67 -3.83 18.30
CA GLY A 44 16.68 -4.45 19.20
C GLY A 44 15.25 -4.33 18.65
N VAL A 45 14.89 -3.14 18.19
CA VAL A 45 13.57 -2.90 17.55
C VAL A 45 13.40 -3.73 16.27
N TYR A 46 14.46 -3.85 15.46
CA TYR A 46 14.43 -4.74 14.28
C TYR A 46 14.14 -6.19 14.67
N MET A 47 14.82 -6.72 15.71
CA MET A 47 14.61 -8.10 16.18
C MET A 47 13.20 -8.31 16.76
N GLU A 48 12.65 -7.32 17.46
CA GLU A 48 11.29 -7.36 18.00
C GLU A 48 10.24 -7.45 16.87
N VAL A 49 10.41 -6.64 15.82
CA VAL A 49 9.51 -6.66 14.64
C VAL A 49 9.66 -7.97 13.86
N LEU A 50 10.89 -8.48 13.72
CA LEU A 50 11.16 -9.75 13.01
C LEU A 50 10.51 -10.93 13.72
N ALA A 51 10.56 -10.97 15.05
CA ALA A 51 10.01 -12.06 15.84
C ALA A 51 8.46 -12.08 15.86
N ASP A 52 7.80 -10.92 15.76
CA ASP A 52 6.32 -10.70 15.82
C ASP A 52 5.61 -11.49 16.95
N VAL A 53 6.32 -11.83 18.01
CA VAL A 53 5.81 -12.65 19.14
C VAL A 53 5.29 -11.77 20.27
N ALA A 54 6.04 -10.73 20.62
CA ALA A 54 5.68 -9.82 21.69
C ALA A 54 6.23 -8.42 21.40
N MET A 55 5.38 -7.41 21.49
CA MET A 55 5.76 -6.02 21.30
C MET A 55 5.81 -5.27 22.64
N LEU A 56 6.67 -4.26 22.74
CA LEU A 56 6.71 -3.35 23.88
C LEU A 56 5.33 -2.71 24.13
N PRO A 57 4.99 -2.39 25.38
CA PRO A 57 3.64 -1.89 25.70
C PRO A 57 3.20 -0.68 24.88
N GLY A 58 4.11 0.27 24.58
CA GLY A 58 3.83 1.44 23.75
C GLY A 58 3.52 1.07 22.32
N GLU A 59 4.24 0.13 21.75
CA GLU A 59 4.04 -0.34 20.36
C GLU A 59 2.79 -1.21 20.23
N SER A 60 2.52 -2.04 21.25
CA SER A 60 1.27 -2.80 21.33
C SER A 60 0.05 -1.89 21.42
N PHE A 61 0.14 -0.78 22.16
CA PHE A 61 -0.92 0.21 22.26
C PHE A 61 -1.16 0.89 20.91
N VAL A 62 -0.09 1.30 20.22
CA VAL A 62 -0.17 1.84 18.85
C VAL A 62 -0.79 0.82 17.89
N ARG A 63 -0.38 -0.46 17.98
CA ARG A 63 -0.94 -1.55 17.16
C ARG A 63 -2.43 -1.75 17.44
N ALA A 64 -2.87 -1.68 18.70
CA ALA A 64 -4.28 -1.74 19.07
C ALA A 64 -5.08 -0.57 18.47
N ILE A 65 -4.56 0.66 18.51
CA ILE A 65 -5.17 1.82 17.87
C ILE A 65 -5.28 1.61 16.35
N VAL A 66 -4.22 1.15 15.72
CA VAL A 66 -4.17 0.86 14.27
C VAL A 66 -5.22 -0.16 13.89
N GLN A 67 -5.35 -1.24 14.64
CA GLN A 67 -6.35 -2.28 14.39
C GLN A 67 -7.78 -1.81 14.62
N THR A 68 -8.02 -1.00 15.67
CA THR A 68 -9.36 -0.54 16.03
C THR A 68 -9.86 0.57 15.10
N TRP A 69 -8.99 1.50 14.73
CA TRP A 69 -9.36 2.67 13.92
C TRP A 69 -8.90 2.59 12.47
N HIS A 70 -8.40 1.43 12.06
CA HIS A 70 -7.96 1.15 10.69
C HIS A 70 -6.98 2.23 10.15
N ARG A 71 -6.07 2.68 11.02
CA ARG A 71 -5.07 3.69 10.70
C ARG A 71 -3.74 3.02 10.35
N GLU A 72 -2.86 3.74 9.70
CA GLU A 72 -1.50 3.26 9.42
C GLU A 72 -0.62 3.26 10.68
N PHE A 73 0.15 2.17 10.86
CA PHE A 73 1.01 2.00 12.03
C PHE A 73 2.07 3.11 12.13
N GLY A 74 2.77 3.44 11.03
CA GLY A 74 3.85 4.42 11.04
C GLY A 74 3.40 5.82 11.46
N SER A 75 2.32 6.33 10.87
CA SER A 75 1.78 7.65 11.21
C SER A 75 1.20 7.70 12.62
N THR A 76 0.53 6.62 13.04
CA THR A 76 -0.03 6.52 14.39
C THR A 76 1.08 6.46 15.45
N LYS A 77 2.17 5.72 15.17
CA LYS A 77 3.34 5.65 16.06
C LYS A 77 4.00 7.03 16.24
N VAL A 78 4.22 7.75 15.14
CA VAL A 78 4.80 9.10 15.22
C VAL A 78 3.91 10.06 15.99
N CYS A 79 2.61 10.07 15.72
CA CYS A 79 1.67 10.88 16.49
C CYS A 79 1.71 10.52 17.98
N PHE A 80 1.79 9.23 18.30
CA PHE A 80 1.90 8.74 19.66
C PHE A 80 3.21 9.18 20.31
N ASP A 81 4.37 8.96 19.68
CA ASP A 81 5.68 9.32 20.21
C ASP A 81 5.83 10.83 20.40
N VAL A 82 5.36 11.62 19.43
CA VAL A 82 5.34 13.10 19.53
C VAL A 82 4.39 13.54 20.65
N SER A 83 3.19 12.97 20.77
CA SER A 83 2.26 13.32 21.84
C SER A 83 2.83 12.99 23.21
N MET A 84 3.52 11.84 23.37
CA MET A 84 4.17 11.45 24.61
C MET A 84 5.32 12.42 24.95
N ALA A 85 6.13 12.82 23.95
CA ALA A 85 7.21 13.80 24.17
C ALA A 85 6.66 15.17 24.59
N VAL A 86 5.57 15.64 23.95
CA VAL A 86 4.92 16.91 24.32
C VAL A 86 4.30 16.83 25.72
N ILE A 87 3.63 15.74 26.05
CA ILE A 87 3.05 15.52 27.40
C ILE A 87 4.17 15.49 28.45
N ALA A 88 5.27 14.77 28.18
CA ALA A 88 6.42 14.72 29.08
C ALA A 88 7.04 16.10 29.30
N ALA A 89 7.22 16.87 28.23
CA ALA A 89 7.74 18.24 28.32
C ALA A 89 6.81 19.16 29.12
N ALA A 90 5.50 19.07 28.85
CA ALA A 90 4.48 19.86 29.58
C ALA A 90 4.45 19.52 31.07
N LEU A 91 4.43 18.22 31.41
CA LEU A 91 4.46 17.76 32.80
C LEU A 91 5.75 18.18 33.52
N SER A 92 6.91 18.08 32.85
CA SER A 92 8.20 18.54 33.40
C SER A 92 8.17 20.03 33.70
N PHE A 93 7.60 20.81 32.78
CA PHE A 93 7.47 22.27 32.98
C PHE A 93 6.51 22.63 34.12
N ILE A 94 5.35 21.93 34.20
CA ILE A 94 4.32 22.21 35.23
C ILE A 94 4.80 21.79 36.62
N LEU A 95 5.43 20.60 36.73
CA LEU A 95 5.79 20.01 38.03
C LEU A 95 7.17 20.48 38.56
N ALA A 96 8.13 20.63 37.66
CA ALA A 96 9.51 20.96 38.04
C ALA A 96 9.91 22.41 37.65
N HIS A 97 9.04 23.19 36.99
CA HIS A 97 9.35 24.51 36.43
C HIS A 97 10.65 24.55 35.60
N ARG A 98 11.05 23.39 35.08
CA ARG A 98 12.23 23.19 34.22
C ARG A 98 11.90 22.17 33.13
N LEU A 99 12.54 22.31 31.97
CA LEU A 99 12.50 21.30 30.93
C LEU A 99 13.58 20.23 31.24
N ASP A 100 13.37 19.45 32.27
CA ASP A 100 14.25 18.34 32.64
C ASP A 100 13.66 17.06 32.02
N GLY A 101 14.45 16.32 31.22
CA GLY A 101 14.06 15.03 30.64
C GLY A 101 13.84 15.03 29.12
N VAL A 102 13.50 16.16 28.49
CA VAL A 102 13.43 16.28 27.03
C VAL A 102 14.58 17.16 26.56
N ARG A 103 15.65 16.53 26.07
CA ARG A 103 16.84 17.22 25.54
C ARG A 103 16.99 16.91 24.05
N GLU A 104 17.94 17.62 23.42
CA GLU A 104 18.33 17.40 22.02
C GLU A 104 18.61 15.92 21.69
N GLY A 105 19.17 15.18 22.65
CA GLY A 105 19.41 13.74 22.50
C GLY A 105 18.14 12.91 22.34
N THR A 106 17.03 13.31 22.94
CA THR A 106 15.73 12.63 22.79
C THR A 106 15.21 12.75 21.37
N VAL A 107 15.33 13.94 20.77
CA VAL A 107 14.92 14.19 19.39
C VAL A 107 15.81 13.42 18.40
N ILE A 108 17.13 13.47 18.63
CA ILE A 108 18.11 12.73 17.82
C ILE A 108 17.83 11.22 17.88
N ALA A 109 17.60 10.67 19.07
CA ALA A 109 17.31 9.25 19.26
C ALA A 109 16.01 8.85 18.56
N ALA A 110 14.93 9.62 18.71
CA ALA A 110 13.65 9.33 18.07
C ALA A 110 13.77 9.23 16.55
N LEU A 111 14.55 10.11 15.92
CA LEU A 111 14.78 10.11 14.47
C LEU A 111 15.75 8.99 14.05
N LEU A 112 16.85 8.81 14.80
CA LEU A 112 17.95 7.93 14.40
C LEU A 112 17.62 6.44 14.61
N VAL A 113 16.91 6.08 15.68
CA VAL A 113 16.53 4.69 15.97
C VAL A 113 15.65 4.13 14.87
N GLY A 114 14.62 4.89 14.40
CA GLY A 114 13.77 4.47 13.30
C GLY A 114 14.54 4.29 11.97
N PHE A 115 15.49 5.19 11.69
CA PHE A 115 16.35 5.07 10.52
C PHE A 115 17.26 3.84 10.58
N LEU A 116 17.90 3.61 11.73
CA LEU A 116 18.81 2.47 11.93
C LEU A 116 18.08 1.13 11.87
N ALA A 117 16.92 1.03 12.50
CA ALA A 117 16.09 -0.17 12.44
C ALA A 117 15.72 -0.53 10.99
N ARG A 118 15.43 0.48 10.15
CA ARG A 118 15.22 0.28 8.71
C ARG A 118 16.47 -0.22 7.99
N GLN A 119 17.64 0.34 8.32
CA GLN A 119 18.88 -0.12 7.67
C GLN A 119 19.21 -1.57 8.06
N PHE A 120 18.95 -1.97 9.31
CA PHE A 120 19.08 -3.36 9.73
C PHE A 120 18.11 -4.27 8.97
N GLY A 121 16.84 -3.87 8.78
CA GLY A 121 15.89 -4.63 7.99
C GLY A 121 16.34 -4.86 6.54
N ARG A 122 16.96 -3.85 5.91
CA ARG A 122 17.53 -4.01 4.56
C ARG A 122 18.77 -4.90 4.54
N LEU A 123 19.66 -4.70 5.50
CA LEU A 123 20.93 -5.43 5.56
C LEU A 123 20.73 -6.91 5.91
N LEU A 124 19.73 -7.20 6.74
CA LEU A 124 19.44 -8.54 7.28
C LEU A 124 18.17 -9.17 6.68
N ALA A 125 17.70 -8.68 5.53
CA ALA A 125 16.51 -9.22 4.85
C ALA A 125 16.59 -10.72 4.54
N PHE A 126 17.81 -11.26 4.40
CA PHE A 126 18.05 -12.68 4.19
C PHE A 126 17.79 -13.57 5.42
N VAL A 127 17.70 -12.98 6.60
CA VAL A 127 17.53 -13.73 7.86
C VAL A 127 16.10 -14.27 8.02
N LYS A 128 15.11 -13.53 7.54
CA LYS A 128 13.70 -13.89 7.67
C LYS A 128 13.33 -15.22 6.96
N PRO A 129 13.65 -15.44 5.68
CA PRO A 129 13.37 -16.72 5.02
C PRO A 129 14.14 -17.89 5.62
N MET A 130 15.26 -17.62 6.30
CA MET A 130 16.05 -18.64 6.97
C MET A 130 15.43 -19.07 8.31
N LEU A 131 14.83 -18.12 9.06
CA LEU A 131 14.22 -18.39 10.37
C LEU A 131 12.78 -18.89 10.26
N PHE A 132 12.02 -18.49 9.23
CA PHE A 132 10.60 -18.79 9.06
C PHE A 132 10.31 -19.40 7.67
N PRO A 133 10.80 -20.62 7.37
CA PRO A 133 10.62 -21.23 6.05
C PRO A 133 9.15 -21.67 5.77
N GLU A 134 8.30 -21.78 6.80
CA GLU A 134 6.91 -22.25 6.64
C GLU A 134 5.97 -21.15 6.13
N ASP A 135 6.24 -19.89 6.40
CA ASP A 135 5.40 -18.76 5.91
C ASP A 135 5.47 -18.59 4.38
N TYR A 136 6.49 -19.17 3.75
CA TYR A 136 6.68 -19.12 2.30
C TYR A 136 6.01 -20.27 1.53
N LYS A 137 5.62 -21.37 2.20
CA LYS A 137 5.06 -22.56 1.56
C LYS A 137 3.53 -22.57 1.45
N THR A 138 2.84 -21.72 2.19
CA THR A 138 1.37 -21.78 2.30
C THR A 138 0.64 -21.02 1.17
N SER A 139 1.36 -20.37 0.27
CA SER A 139 0.77 -19.56 -0.82
C SER A 139 0.47 -20.35 -2.10
N GLU A 140 0.88 -21.60 -2.21
CA GLU A 140 0.77 -22.37 -3.47
C GLU A 140 -0.47 -23.28 -3.60
N GLU A 141 -1.29 -23.47 -2.55
CA GLU A 141 -2.25 -24.58 -2.55
C GLU A 141 -3.76 -24.25 -2.62
N LYS A 142 -4.18 -23.02 -2.91
CA LYS A 142 -5.63 -22.71 -3.05
C LYS A 142 -5.98 -21.79 -4.22
N VAL A 143 -5.75 -22.23 -5.44
CA VAL A 143 -6.49 -21.68 -6.60
C VAL A 143 -6.83 -22.83 -7.56
N ASP A 144 -7.94 -23.47 -7.32
CA ASP A 144 -8.61 -24.23 -8.37
C ASP A 144 -10.13 -24.01 -8.29
N GLN A 145 -10.69 -23.64 -9.42
CA GLN A 145 -12.08 -23.64 -9.89
C GLN A 145 -12.61 -22.28 -10.35
N THR A 146 -12.27 -21.94 -11.59
CA THR A 146 -13.24 -21.31 -12.50
C THR A 146 -12.99 -21.84 -13.91
N THR A 147 -14.03 -22.38 -14.49
CA THR A 147 -14.11 -23.11 -15.76
C THR A 147 -13.53 -22.31 -16.94
N PRO A 148 -12.75 -22.90 -17.86
CA PRO A 148 -12.28 -22.20 -19.05
C PRO A 148 -13.42 -21.95 -20.03
N ALA A 149 -13.66 -20.68 -20.33
CA ALA A 149 -14.51 -20.27 -21.43
C ALA A 149 -13.88 -20.65 -22.76
N SER A 150 -14.71 -20.97 -23.73
CA SER A 150 -14.43 -21.36 -25.12
C SER A 150 -13.20 -20.65 -25.70
N ASN A 151 -12.25 -21.45 -26.19
CA ASN A 151 -11.03 -21.00 -26.90
C ASN A 151 -11.40 -20.27 -28.21
N ASN A 152 -11.65 -18.97 -28.15
CA ASN A 152 -11.75 -18.14 -29.34
C ASN A 152 -10.35 -17.64 -29.73
N SER A 153 -9.67 -18.44 -30.54
CA SER A 153 -8.25 -18.28 -30.88
C SER A 153 -7.96 -17.07 -31.79
N ASP A 154 -8.95 -16.24 -32.12
CA ASP A 154 -8.81 -15.17 -33.10
C ASP A 154 -8.38 -13.80 -32.52
N TYR A 155 -8.31 -13.64 -31.21
CA TYR A 155 -8.04 -12.38 -30.52
C TYR A 155 -6.88 -12.52 -29.53
N VAL A 156 -6.29 -11.38 -29.13
CA VAL A 156 -5.27 -11.37 -28.06
C VAL A 156 -5.81 -12.00 -26.78
N SER A 157 -4.92 -12.62 -26.02
CA SER A 157 -5.29 -13.39 -24.83
C SER A 157 -5.80 -12.53 -23.67
N VAL A 158 -5.28 -11.31 -23.53
CA VAL A 158 -5.59 -10.42 -22.41
C VAL A 158 -5.91 -9.02 -22.90
N ILE A 159 -6.94 -8.40 -22.32
CA ILE A 159 -7.29 -7.00 -22.58
C ILE A 159 -7.34 -6.25 -21.25
N THR A 160 -6.54 -5.19 -21.09
CA THR A 160 -6.60 -4.31 -19.93
C THR A 160 -7.31 -3.00 -20.26
N ILE A 161 -8.14 -2.50 -19.34
CA ILE A 161 -8.91 -1.27 -19.52
C ILE A 161 -8.64 -0.27 -18.42
N GLY A 162 -7.77 0.72 -18.70
CA GLY A 162 -7.70 1.97 -17.93
C GLY A 162 -8.91 2.85 -18.25
N ARG A 163 -9.44 3.62 -17.28
CA ARG A 163 -10.66 4.39 -17.55
C ARG A 163 -10.82 5.61 -16.66
N GLN A 164 -11.28 6.71 -17.22
CA GLN A 164 -11.75 7.86 -16.46
C GLN A 164 -13.01 7.52 -15.64
N TYR A 165 -13.20 8.21 -14.50
CA TYR A 165 -14.41 8.00 -13.71
C TYR A 165 -15.66 8.52 -14.44
N GLY A 166 -16.68 7.68 -14.54
CA GLY A 166 -17.90 8.01 -15.27
C GLY A 166 -17.83 7.86 -16.80
N SER A 167 -16.71 7.38 -17.38
CA SER A 167 -16.61 7.10 -18.82
C SER A 167 -17.41 5.87 -19.27
N GLY A 168 -17.86 5.02 -18.35
CA GLY A 168 -18.57 3.77 -18.67
C GLY A 168 -17.65 2.57 -18.92
N GLY A 169 -16.37 2.69 -18.55
CA GLY A 169 -15.36 1.67 -18.86
C GLY A 169 -15.64 0.28 -18.28
N SER A 170 -16.20 0.18 -17.07
CA SER A 170 -16.57 -1.14 -16.48
C SER A 170 -17.73 -1.79 -17.25
N GLU A 171 -18.75 -1.01 -17.66
CA GLU A 171 -19.86 -1.52 -18.47
C GLU A 171 -19.39 -2.00 -19.84
N LEU A 172 -18.58 -1.17 -20.50
CA LEU A 172 -18.03 -1.51 -21.81
C LEU A 172 -17.10 -2.72 -21.73
N GLY A 173 -16.29 -2.83 -20.65
CA GLY A 173 -15.45 -3.99 -20.40
C GLY A 173 -16.25 -5.28 -20.23
N GLN A 174 -17.39 -5.25 -19.53
CA GLN A 174 -18.29 -6.40 -19.40
C GLN A 174 -18.88 -6.80 -20.75
N ILE A 175 -19.41 -5.84 -21.52
CA ILE A 175 -19.96 -6.11 -22.84
C ILE A 175 -18.90 -6.71 -23.79
N LEU A 176 -17.67 -6.20 -23.72
CA LEU A 176 -16.55 -6.72 -24.48
C LEU A 176 -16.23 -8.18 -24.11
N ALA A 177 -16.15 -8.46 -22.82
CA ALA A 177 -15.91 -9.81 -22.32
C ALA A 177 -16.99 -10.78 -22.77
N ASP A 178 -18.27 -10.39 -22.66
CA ASP A 178 -19.41 -11.20 -23.10
C ASP A 178 -19.35 -11.48 -24.62
N LYS A 179 -19.02 -10.47 -25.45
CA LYS A 179 -18.90 -10.63 -26.90
C LYS A 179 -17.73 -11.54 -27.30
N LEU A 180 -16.64 -11.52 -26.56
CA LEU A 180 -15.46 -12.35 -26.84
C LEU A 180 -15.53 -13.74 -26.18
N GLY A 181 -16.46 -13.98 -25.26
CA GLY A 181 -16.48 -15.16 -24.40
C GLY A 181 -15.32 -15.18 -23.41
N TYR A 182 -14.86 -14.03 -22.96
CA TYR A 182 -13.74 -13.85 -22.01
C TYR A 182 -14.25 -13.71 -20.58
N ALA A 183 -13.40 -14.09 -19.63
CA ALA A 183 -13.64 -13.80 -18.22
C ALA A 183 -13.49 -12.28 -17.96
N PHE A 184 -14.37 -11.73 -17.11
CA PHE A 184 -14.34 -10.31 -16.74
C PHE A 184 -13.90 -10.12 -15.31
N TYR A 185 -12.96 -9.19 -15.06
CA TYR A 185 -12.42 -8.89 -13.75
C TYR A 185 -12.37 -7.37 -13.49
N ASP A 186 -13.13 -6.88 -12.52
CA ASP A 186 -13.10 -5.49 -12.01
C ASP A 186 -13.07 -5.51 -10.47
N LYS A 187 -14.21 -5.79 -9.82
CA LYS A 187 -14.31 -5.84 -8.36
C LYS A 187 -13.84 -7.17 -7.77
N GLU A 188 -13.94 -8.23 -8.52
CA GLU A 188 -13.54 -9.59 -8.17
C GLU A 188 -12.06 -9.66 -7.77
N ILE A 189 -11.21 -8.83 -8.38
CA ILE A 189 -9.79 -8.71 -7.99
C ILE A 189 -9.64 -8.29 -6.52
N ILE A 190 -10.55 -7.44 -6.00
CA ILE A 190 -10.53 -7.03 -4.59
C ILE A 190 -10.75 -8.24 -3.68
N GLU A 191 -11.72 -9.08 -4.02
CA GLU A 191 -12.07 -10.27 -3.23
C GLU A 191 -10.95 -11.31 -3.27
N MET A 192 -10.39 -11.55 -4.45
CA MET A 192 -9.24 -12.45 -4.62
C MET A 192 -8.00 -11.93 -3.86
N THR A 193 -7.73 -10.62 -3.93
CA THR A 193 -6.63 -9.99 -3.18
C THR A 193 -6.85 -10.09 -1.66
N ALA A 194 -8.09 -9.91 -1.20
CA ALA A 194 -8.46 -10.07 0.20
C ALA A 194 -8.21 -11.50 0.70
N GLY A 195 -8.58 -12.50 -0.11
CA GLY A 195 -8.31 -13.90 0.18
C GLY A 195 -6.81 -14.22 0.30
N THR A 196 -5.99 -13.60 -0.52
CA THR A 196 -4.53 -13.80 -0.51
C THR A 196 -3.83 -13.08 0.64
N THR A 197 -4.33 -11.91 1.06
CA THR A 197 -3.70 -11.07 2.10
C THR A 197 -4.21 -11.32 3.50
N GLY A 198 -5.36 -12.00 3.65
CA GLY A 198 -6.07 -12.16 4.92
C GLY A 198 -6.78 -10.89 5.41
N TYR A 199 -6.79 -9.80 4.62
CA TYR A 199 -7.56 -8.60 4.90
C TYR A 199 -9.02 -8.77 4.47
N SER A 200 -9.94 -7.99 5.09
CA SER A 200 -11.32 -7.96 4.60
C SER A 200 -11.42 -7.27 3.24
N SER A 201 -12.37 -7.67 2.39
CA SER A 201 -12.60 -7.05 1.07
C SER A 201 -12.90 -5.54 1.18
N ASN A 202 -13.57 -5.09 2.24
CA ASN A 202 -13.80 -3.68 2.51
C ASN A 202 -12.48 -2.94 2.79
N TYR A 203 -11.60 -3.52 3.60
CA TYR A 203 -10.28 -2.96 3.89
C TYR A 203 -9.43 -2.83 2.63
N VAL A 204 -9.36 -3.88 1.81
CA VAL A 204 -8.65 -3.85 0.52
C VAL A 204 -9.26 -2.78 -0.39
N GLY A 205 -10.60 -2.72 -0.51
CA GLY A 205 -11.30 -1.74 -1.34
C GLY A 205 -11.02 -0.28 -0.96
N GLU A 206 -10.92 0.01 0.34
CA GLU A 206 -10.68 1.37 0.84
C GLU A 206 -9.21 1.79 0.73
N HIS A 207 -8.27 0.86 0.94
CA HIS A 207 -6.85 1.19 1.09
C HIS A 207 -6.04 1.08 -0.20
N GLN A 208 -6.48 0.31 -1.19
CA GLN A 208 -5.72 0.07 -2.42
C GLN A 208 -5.49 1.33 -3.28
N GLU A 209 -6.35 2.36 -3.18
CA GLU A 209 -6.23 3.60 -3.96
C GLU A 209 -6.14 4.86 -3.08
N SER A 210 -6.08 4.75 -1.74
CA SER A 210 -6.02 5.90 -0.84
C SER A 210 -4.58 6.35 -0.60
N LEU A 211 -4.08 7.32 -1.34
CA LEU A 211 -2.81 8.02 -1.06
C LEU A 211 -3.08 9.27 -0.21
N THR A 212 -2.31 9.44 0.85
CA THR A 212 -2.39 10.65 1.69
C THR A 212 -1.38 11.66 1.14
N ASN A 213 -1.86 12.78 0.59
CA ASN A 213 -1.06 13.84 -0.04
C ASN A 213 -0.31 14.73 0.98
N SER A 214 0.37 14.15 1.96
CA SER A 214 1.19 14.94 2.88
C SER A 214 2.66 14.58 2.70
N LEU A 215 3.47 15.57 2.31
CA LEU A 215 4.95 15.43 2.28
C LEU A 215 5.51 15.00 3.63
N ILE A 216 4.89 15.46 4.73
CA ILE A 216 5.23 15.05 6.09
C ILE A 216 4.88 13.58 6.30
N TYR A 217 3.75 13.13 5.79
CA TYR A 217 3.32 11.73 5.86
C TYR A 217 4.28 10.80 5.08
N ASP A 218 4.68 11.19 3.87
CA ASP A 218 5.65 10.42 3.07
C ASP A 218 7.02 10.39 3.74
N LEU A 219 7.46 11.53 4.30
CA LEU A 219 8.72 11.62 5.04
C LEU A 219 8.69 10.73 6.29
N VAL A 220 7.61 10.81 7.06
CA VAL A 220 7.40 10.04 8.28
C VAL A 220 7.30 8.55 7.96
N ASN A 221 6.51 8.18 6.94
CA ASN A 221 6.41 6.80 6.49
C ASN A 221 7.76 6.26 6.01
N HIS A 222 8.53 7.10 5.29
CA HIS A 222 9.89 6.75 4.89
C HIS A 222 10.86 6.58 6.06
N MET A 223 10.64 7.27 7.17
CA MET A 223 11.50 7.16 8.36
C MET A 223 11.15 5.97 9.26
N TYR A 224 9.88 5.56 9.33
CA TYR A 224 9.37 4.57 10.29
C TYR A 224 8.82 3.29 9.67
N THR A 225 8.75 3.19 8.34
CA THR A 225 8.38 1.93 7.68
C THR A 225 9.61 1.03 7.59
N PHE A 226 9.59 -0.09 8.30
CA PHE A 226 10.62 -1.12 8.17
C PHE A 226 10.52 -1.78 6.79
N PRO A 227 11.65 -2.18 6.16
CA PRO A 227 11.62 -2.88 4.88
C PRO A 227 10.83 -4.19 4.90
N GLU A 228 10.63 -4.76 6.08
CA GLU A 228 9.87 -6.00 6.29
C GLU A 228 8.40 -5.77 6.66
N THR A 229 8.05 -4.59 7.13
CA THR A 229 6.67 -4.13 7.21
C THR A 229 6.39 -3.30 5.97
N GLU A 230 6.23 -3.97 4.82
CA GLU A 230 5.59 -3.36 3.67
C GLU A 230 4.35 -2.63 4.14
N SER A 231 4.16 -1.40 3.67
CA SER A 231 2.94 -0.67 3.96
C SER A 231 1.77 -1.60 3.62
N PRO A 232 0.68 -1.63 4.40
CA PRO A 232 -0.49 -2.44 4.06
C PRO A 232 -0.93 -2.23 2.60
N LYS A 233 -0.68 -1.05 2.05
CA LYS A 233 -0.95 -0.71 0.65
C LYS A 233 0.00 -1.42 -0.32
N ASP A 234 1.28 -1.49 0.00
CA ASP A 234 2.27 -2.18 -0.84
C ASP A 234 2.02 -3.69 -0.82
N LYS A 235 1.69 -4.27 0.35
CA LYS A 235 1.24 -5.68 0.46
C LYS A 235 -0.01 -5.95 -0.36
N ILE A 236 -0.99 -5.05 -0.32
CA ILE A 236 -2.20 -5.16 -1.13
C ILE A 236 -1.86 -5.07 -2.62
N PHE A 237 -0.98 -4.14 -3.02
CA PHE A 237 -0.57 -3.99 -4.42
C PHE A 237 0.23 -5.19 -4.92
N ASP A 238 1.14 -5.75 -4.12
CA ASP A 238 1.91 -6.94 -4.48
C ASP A 238 1.03 -8.18 -4.61
N ALA A 239 0.10 -8.39 -3.67
CA ALA A 239 -0.89 -9.46 -3.75
C ALA A 239 -1.81 -9.29 -4.97
N GLN A 240 -2.28 -8.05 -5.22
CA GLN A 240 -3.06 -7.70 -6.40
C GLN A 240 -2.28 -7.98 -7.70
N SER A 241 -0.99 -7.65 -7.72
CA SER A 241 -0.12 -7.88 -8.87
C SER A 241 0.05 -9.38 -9.16
N LYS A 242 0.18 -10.21 -8.12
CA LYS A 242 0.20 -11.67 -8.25
C LYS A 242 -1.11 -12.20 -8.81
N VAL A 243 -2.25 -11.80 -8.25
CA VAL A 243 -3.59 -12.18 -8.71
C VAL A 243 -3.80 -11.80 -10.19
N ILE A 244 -3.41 -10.57 -10.59
CA ILE A 244 -3.53 -10.12 -11.98
C ILE A 244 -2.66 -10.96 -12.93
N LYS A 245 -1.43 -11.32 -12.53
CA LYS A 245 -0.56 -12.19 -13.33
C LYS A 245 -1.15 -13.60 -13.48
N GLU A 246 -1.65 -14.19 -12.39
CA GLU A 246 -2.30 -15.50 -12.41
C GLU A 246 -3.55 -15.52 -13.29
N ILE A 247 -4.37 -14.45 -13.25
CA ILE A 247 -5.53 -14.27 -14.16
C ILE A 247 -5.05 -14.22 -15.61
N ALA A 248 -4.01 -13.42 -15.89
CA ALA A 248 -3.48 -13.25 -17.23
C ALA A 248 -2.82 -14.52 -17.78
N GLU A 249 -2.23 -15.37 -16.94
CA GLU A 249 -1.68 -16.67 -17.33
C GLU A 249 -2.77 -17.64 -17.82
N LYS A 250 -3.94 -17.59 -17.20
CA LYS A 250 -5.11 -18.37 -17.68
C LYS A 250 -5.61 -17.89 -19.05
N GLY A 251 -5.32 -16.63 -19.41
CA GLY A 251 -5.70 -16.01 -20.66
C GLY A 251 -7.20 -15.75 -20.80
N HIS A 252 -7.63 -15.29 -21.98
CA HIS A 252 -9.02 -15.02 -22.35
C HIS A 252 -9.76 -14.18 -21.28
N CYS A 253 -9.17 -13.04 -20.91
CA CYS A 253 -9.72 -12.20 -19.88
C CYS A 253 -9.69 -10.70 -20.21
N VAL A 254 -10.65 -9.97 -19.65
CA VAL A 254 -10.74 -8.51 -19.62
C VAL A 254 -10.55 -8.03 -18.20
N ILE A 255 -9.51 -7.25 -17.95
CA ILE A 255 -9.14 -6.74 -16.62
C ILE A 255 -9.32 -5.22 -16.58
N VAL A 256 -10.06 -4.71 -15.60
CA VAL A 256 -10.42 -3.28 -15.55
C VAL A 256 -9.67 -2.57 -14.41
N GLY A 257 -8.74 -1.68 -14.78
CA GLY A 257 -7.96 -0.82 -13.88
C GLY A 257 -6.84 -1.55 -13.16
N ARG A 258 -6.56 -1.15 -11.90
CA ARG A 258 -5.59 -1.80 -11.00
C ARG A 258 -4.14 -1.77 -11.49
N CYS A 259 -3.78 -0.81 -12.31
CA CYS A 259 -2.46 -0.75 -12.97
C CYS A 259 -2.14 -2.02 -13.79
N ALA A 260 -3.17 -2.76 -14.22
CA ALA A 260 -2.98 -4.02 -14.95
C ALA A 260 -2.17 -3.85 -16.23
N ASP A 261 -2.32 -2.71 -16.92
CA ASP A 261 -1.53 -2.30 -18.07
C ASP A 261 -0.02 -2.28 -17.78
N GLN A 262 0.37 -1.85 -16.59
CA GLN A 262 1.79 -1.80 -16.18
C GLN A 262 2.27 -3.10 -15.55
N ILE A 263 1.42 -3.79 -14.80
CA ILE A 263 1.73 -5.12 -14.21
C ILE A 263 2.01 -6.14 -15.34
N LEU A 264 1.30 -6.01 -16.46
CA LEU A 264 1.39 -6.92 -17.61
C LEU A 264 2.16 -6.33 -18.80
N LYS A 265 2.92 -5.26 -18.61
CA LYS A 265 3.63 -4.52 -19.67
C LYS A 265 4.58 -5.38 -20.54
N ASP A 266 5.14 -6.43 -19.93
CA ASP A 266 6.10 -7.31 -20.62
C ASP A 266 5.43 -8.42 -21.45
N ARG A 267 4.09 -8.48 -21.45
CA ARG A 267 3.33 -9.45 -22.25
C ARG A 267 3.06 -8.91 -23.66
N THR A 268 3.33 -9.71 -24.64
CA THR A 268 3.09 -9.37 -26.07
C THR A 268 1.67 -9.64 -26.53
N ASP A 269 0.94 -10.51 -25.80
CA ASP A 269 -0.44 -10.92 -26.06
C ASP A 269 -1.48 -10.13 -25.24
N CYS A 270 -1.13 -8.90 -24.84
CA CYS A 270 -1.97 -8.03 -24.02
C CYS A 270 -2.28 -6.72 -24.76
N LEU A 271 -3.56 -6.43 -24.93
CA LEU A 271 -4.06 -5.16 -25.50
C LEU A 271 -4.41 -4.19 -24.35
N ASN A 272 -3.64 -3.11 -24.23
CA ASN A 272 -3.86 -2.07 -23.23
C ASN A 272 -4.69 -0.92 -23.79
N ILE A 273 -5.82 -0.61 -23.16
CA ILE A 273 -6.80 0.40 -23.63
C ILE A 273 -7.04 1.44 -22.54
N PHE A 274 -7.21 2.70 -22.92
CA PHE A 274 -7.70 3.75 -22.04
C PHE A 274 -9.01 4.33 -22.54
N LEU A 275 -10.04 4.34 -21.68
CA LEU A 275 -11.37 4.85 -22.01
C LEU A 275 -11.62 6.20 -21.31
N HIS A 276 -11.96 7.20 -22.09
CA HIS A 276 -12.28 8.54 -21.61
C HIS A 276 -13.62 9.04 -22.15
N ALA A 277 -14.11 10.16 -21.66
CA ALA A 277 -15.24 10.87 -22.21
C ALA A 277 -15.23 12.35 -21.78
N PRO A 278 -15.86 13.28 -22.53
CA PRO A 278 -16.03 14.66 -22.11
C PRO A 278 -16.66 14.76 -20.72
N LEU A 279 -16.17 15.71 -19.92
CA LEU A 279 -16.62 15.85 -18.52
C LEU A 279 -18.14 15.98 -18.38
N LYS A 280 -18.80 16.69 -19.31
CA LYS A 280 -20.26 16.84 -19.33
C LYS A 280 -20.99 15.49 -19.44
N ASN A 281 -20.50 14.59 -20.29
CA ASN A 281 -21.08 13.25 -20.48
C ASN A 281 -20.89 12.39 -19.24
N ARG A 282 -19.72 12.48 -18.61
CA ARG A 282 -19.38 11.76 -17.38
C ARG A 282 -20.24 12.23 -16.20
N ILE A 283 -20.41 13.56 -16.04
CA ILE A 283 -21.30 14.13 -15.03
C ILE A 283 -22.72 13.59 -15.20
N LYS A 284 -23.28 13.67 -16.42
CA LYS A 284 -24.63 13.17 -16.70
C LYS A 284 -24.79 11.69 -16.31
N ARG A 285 -23.80 10.85 -16.65
CA ARG A 285 -23.81 9.42 -16.30
C ARG A 285 -23.75 9.19 -14.81
N VAL A 286 -22.86 9.90 -14.11
CA VAL A 286 -22.70 9.76 -12.64
C VAL A 286 -23.95 10.25 -11.90
N MET A 287 -24.56 11.35 -12.32
CA MET A 287 -25.85 11.83 -11.79
C MET A 287 -26.94 10.75 -11.90
N GLY A 288 -27.09 10.15 -13.08
CA GLY A 288 -28.09 9.12 -13.30
C GLY A 288 -27.85 7.84 -12.50
N LYS A 289 -26.57 7.42 -12.32
CA LYS A 289 -26.24 6.21 -11.58
C LYS A 289 -26.33 6.36 -10.06
N LYS A 290 -25.96 7.53 -9.53
CA LYS A 290 -25.82 7.77 -8.08
C LYS A 290 -26.86 8.72 -7.51
N ASN A 291 -27.76 9.22 -8.32
CA ASN A 291 -28.80 10.19 -7.93
C ASN A 291 -28.22 11.44 -7.22
N LEU A 292 -27.14 11.99 -7.79
CA LEU A 292 -26.40 13.14 -7.26
C LEU A 292 -26.76 14.43 -8.00
N THR A 293 -26.51 15.58 -7.34
CA THR A 293 -26.54 16.88 -8.03
C THR A 293 -25.37 17.01 -9.00
N GLU A 294 -25.46 17.90 -9.97
CA GLU A 294 -24.35 18.16 -10.93
C GLU A 294 -23.06 18.57 -10.23
N LYS A 295 -23.18 19.42 -9.20
CA LYS A 295 -22.04 19.87 -8.39
C LYS A 295 -21.36 18.71 -7.66
N ASP A 296 -22.15 17.85 -7.02
CA ASP A 296 -21.63 16.71 -6.26
C ASP A 296 -21.04 15.64 -7.20
N ALA A 297 -21.69 15.38 -8.33
CA ALA A 297 -21.18 14.48 -9.35
C ALA A 297 -19.83 14.95 -9.91
N LYS A 298 -19.68 16.26 -10.20
CA LYS A 298 -18.40 16.85 -10.64
C LYS A 298 -17.31 16.71 -9.58
N GLN A 299 -17.62 17.02 -8.32
CA GLN A 299 -16.65 16.87 -7.23
C GLN A 299 -16.23 15.41 -7.04
N LEU A 300 -17.18 14.48 -7.10
CA LEU A 300 -16.90 13.06 -7.02
C LEU A 300 -15.97 12.60 -8.16
N ILE A 301 -16.24 12.99 -9.40
CA ILE A 301 -15.41 12.66 -10.57
C ILE A 301 -13.98 13.14 -10.35
N LEU A 302 -13.78 14.41 -10.00
CA LEU A 302 -12.46 14.97 -9.82
C LEU A 302 -11.67 14.29 -8.67
N ARG A 303 -12.35 13.97 -7.58
CA ARG A 303 -11.74 13.27 -6.44
C ARG A 303 -11.29 11.85 -6.84
N GLU A 304 -12.16 11.10 -7.50
CA GLU A 304 -11.86 9.72 -7.89
C GLU A 304 -10.76 9.64 -8.96
N GLU A 305 -10.74 10.59 -9.90
CA GLU A 305 -9.68 10.68 -10.91
C GLU A 305 -8.33 11.01 -10.29
N ARG A 306 -8.30 11.98 -9.36
CA ARG A 306 -7.07 12.32 -8.65
C ARG A 306 -6.55 11.11 -7.89
N ARG A 307 -7.42 10.40 -7.15
CA ARG A 307 -7.06 9.19 -6.43
C ARG A 307 -6.45 8.11 -7.34
N ARG A 308 -7.03 7.88 -8.53
CA ARG A 308 -6.52 6.93 -9.52
C ARG A 308 -5.18 7.38 -10.10
N ALA A 309 -5.05 8.66 -10.46
CA ALA A 309 -3.83 9.22 -11.02
C ALA A 309 -2.67 9.15 -10.01
N ASP A 310 -2.92 9.51 -8.74
CA ASP A 310 -1.93 9.47 -7.68
C ASP A 310 -1.47 8.02 -7.42
N ASN A 311 -2.41 7.08 -7.33
CA ASN A 311 -2.12 5.65 -7.14
C ASN A 311 -1.31 5.06 -8.32
N TYR A 312 -1.73 5.36 -9.53
CA TYR A 312 -1.03 4.90 -10.74
C TYR A 312 0.40 5.46 -10.79
N HIS A 313 0.58 6.76 -10.54
CA HIS A 313 1.90 7.39 -10.50
C HIS A 313 2.79 6.82 -9.40
N TYR A 314 2.24 6.55 -8.22
CA TYR A 314 3.00 6.01 -7.08
C TYR A 314 3.66 4.67 -7.42
N TYR A 315 2.89 3.73 -7.98
CA TYR A 315 3.39 2.37 -8.27
C TYR A 315 4.13 2.25 -9.60
N THR A 316 3.75 3.05 -10.60
CA THR A 316 4.26 2.88 -11.98
C THR A 316 5.28 3.94 -12.40
N ARG A 317 5.31 5.07 -11.70
CA ARG A 317 6.05 6.29 -12.07
C ARG A 317 5.62 6.87 -13.43
N GLN A 318 4.50 6.41 -13.97
CA GLN A 318 3.93 6.86 -15.24
C GLN A 318 2.80 7.86 -15.01
N ILE A 319 2.44 8.59 -16.07
CA ILE A 319 1.28 9.51 -16.05
C ILE A 319 0.04 8.73 -16.45
N TRP A 320 -0.95 8.67 -15.55
CA TRP A 320 -2.21 8.00 -15.81
C TRP A 320 -2.96 8.61 -17.00
N GLY A 321 -3.41 7.79 -17.92
CA GLY A 321 -4.11 8.22 -19.13
C GLY A 321 -3.21 8.83 -20.22
N ALA A 322 -1.88 8.84 -20.03
CA ALA A 322 -0.97 9.25 -21.10
C ALA A 322 -1.05 8.26 -22.27
N SER A 323 -1.25 8.76 -23.49
CA SER A 323 -1.44 7.92 -24.68
C SER A 323 -0.29 6.94 -24.93
N ALA A 324 0.92 7.28 -24.52
CA ALA A 324 2.10 6.41 -24.68
C ALA A 324 2.03 5.11 -23.85
N ASN A 325 1.17 5.04 -22.84
CA ASN A 325 1.02 3.85 -21.97
C ASN A 325 0.01 2.84 -22.53
N TYR A 326 -0.73 3.21 -23.57
CA TYR A 326 -1.85 2.42 -24.08
C TYR A 326 -1.76 2.24 -25.59
N HIS A 327 -2.23 1.09 -26.09
CA HIS A 327 -2.33 0.83 -27.52
C HIS A 327 -3.49 1.63 -28.14
N LEU A 328 -4.59 1.84 -27.38
CA LEU A 328 -5.74 2.62 -27.79
C LEU A 328 -6.17 3.57 -26.68
N SER A 329 -6.51 4.81 -27.05
CA SER A 329 -7.21 5.77 -26.19
C SER A 329 -8.49 6.21 -26.89
N LEU A 330 -9.68 5.84 -26.33
CA LEU A 330 -10.96 5.94 -27.01
C LEU A 330 -11.97 6.78 -26.22
N ASP A 331 -12.69 7.65 -26.95
CA ASP A 331 -13.79 8.43 -26.41
C ASP A 331 -15.10 7.63 -26.45
N THR A 332 -15.62 7.26 -25.28
CA THR A 332 -16.86 6.49 -25.16
C THR A 332 -18.12 7.29 -25.50
N SER A 333 -18.01 8.61 -25.69
CA SER A 333 -19.13 9.44 -26.16
C SER A 333 -19.51 9.22 -27.63
N LEU A 334 -18.62 8.56 -28.40
CA LEU A 334 -18.87 8.16 -29.78
C LEU A 334 -19.85 6.99 -29.89
N GLY A 335 -20.24 6.38 -28.79
CA GLY A 335 -21.13 5.22 -28.73
C GLY A 335 -20.38 3.92 -28.45
N TYR A 336 -21.01 3.04 -27.67
CA TYR A 336 -20.39 1.78 -27.24
C TYR A 336 -20.13 0.82 -28.41
N ASP A 337 -21.05 0.73 -29.35
CA ASP A 337 -20.91 -0.19 -30.51
C ASP A 337 -19.68 0.17 -31.33
N TYR A 338 -19.50 1.45 -31.66
CA TYR A 338 -18.30 1.91 -32.36
C TYR A 338 -17.01 1.62 -31.62
N VAL A 339 -16.98 1.94 -30.30
CA VAL A 339 -15.80 1.72 -29.47
C VAL A 339 -15.47 0.23 -29.39
N LEU A 340 -16.47 -0.62 -29.19
CA LEU A 340 -16.30 -2.08 -29.18
C LEU A 340 -15.75 -2.62 -30.50
N ASP A 341 -16.26 -2.15 -31.63
CA ASP A 341 -15.79 -2.58 -32.95
C ASP A 341 -14.30 -2.24 -33.14
N VAL A 342 -13.88 -1.03 -32.76
CA VAL A 342 -12.47 -0.61 -32.84
C VAL A 342 -11.59 -1.50 -31.94
N ILE A 343 -12.02 -1.79 -30.71
CA ILE A 343 -11.29 -2.65 -29.79
C ILE A 343 -11.15 -4.06 -30.38
N MET A 344 -12.23 -4.65 -30.83
CA MET A 344 -12.25 -6.01 -31.37
C MET A 344 -11.39 -6.14 -32.66
N GLN A 345 -11.46 -5.17 -33.57
CA GLN A 345 -10.60 -5.15 -34.75
C GLN A 345 -9.11 -5.07 -34.37
N THR A 346 -8.77 -4.23 -33.37
CA THR A 346 -7.38 -4.11 -32.89
C THR A 346 -6.92 -5.37 -32.18
N ALA A 347 -7.76 -5.94 -31.31
CA ALA A 347 -7.47 -7.19 -30.61
C ALA A 347 -7.22 -8.35 -31.60
N LYS A 348 -7.92 -8.39 -32.73
CA LYS A 348 -7.69 -9.36 -33.80
C LYS A 348 -6.38 -9.12 -34.53
N LYS A 349 -6.00 -7.87 -34.76
CA LYS A 349 -4.80 -7.51 -35.50
C LYS A 349 -3.51 -7.70 -34.70
N MET A 350 -3.58 -7.59 -33.39
CA MET A 350 -2.41 -7.74 -32.50
C MET A 350 -2.08 -9.19 -32.16
N LYS A 351 -2.93 -10.14 -32.52
CA LYS A 351 -2.64 -11.55 -32.43
C LYS A 351 -1.68 -11.97 -33.52
#